data_457b8884212db6a783efc576c026bd87
#
_entry.id   457b8884212db6a783efc576c026bd87
#
_cell.length_a   1.000
_cell.length_b   1.000
_cell.length_c   1.000
_cell.angle_alpha   90.00
_cell.angle_beta   90.00
_cell.angle_gamma   90.00
#
_symmetry.space_group_name_H-M   'P 1'
#
loop_
_entity.id
_entity.type
_entity.pdbx_description
1 polymer ?
#
loop_
_entity_poly.entity_id
_entity_poly.type
_entity_poly.pdbx_seq_one_letter_code
_entity_poly.pdbx_strand_id
1 'polypeptide(L)'
;MATASVMTYDSLVENIQSYLDRTDDDTLAKIPLFIMLAEQIIASQIKFLGNLMVQTSTMTIGQPIIDKPARWHKTVSMNVTVDGEKQPVLLRKYEYLREYTPDATTTGAPAYYGDYDYTHWLVAPSPAVAYDFEVLYYERLQPLDSSNQTNWFTIYAPQALLYGSLLQAMPYVKNDERMPMWQQNYDLIIQTLKSEDVQRIGDRQASVLDT
;
A
#
# COMPACT_ATOMS: atom_id res chain seq x y z
N MET A 1 -21.28 -7.01 26.09
CA MET A 1 -20.23 -7.57 25.22
C MET A 1 -19.04 -6.65 25.32
N ALA A 2 -17.89 -7.12 25.78
CA ALA A 2 -16.67 -6.32 25.78
C ALA A 2 -16.29 -6.08 24.31
N THR A 3 -16.28 -4.83 23.87
CA THR A 3 -15.71 -4.43 22.58
C THR A 3 -14.24 -4.80 22.63
N ALA A 4 -13.79 -5.68 21.74
CA ALA A 4 -12.37 -5.98 21.60
C ALA A 4 -11.63 -4.64 21.44
N SER A 5 -10.73 -4.32 22.35
CA SER A 5 -9.94 -3.09 22.29
C SER A 5 -9.03 -3.17 21.06
N VAL A 6 -9.31 -2.36 20.07
CA VAL A 6 -8.42 -2.23 18.90
C VAL A 6 -7.13 -1.59 19.36
N MET A 7 -5.99 -2.13 18.95
CA MET A 7 -4.68 -1.50 19.23
C MET A 7 -4.64 -0.11 18.56
N THR A 8 -4.19 0.88 19.32
CA THR A 8 -3.93 2.23 18.82
C THR A 8 -2.43 2.50 18.83
N TYR A 9 -1.99 3.57 18.17
CA TYR A 9 -0.59 4.00 18.22
C TYR A 9 -0.13 4.20 19.67
N ASP A 10 -0.92 4.91 20.49
CA ASP A 10 -0.55 5.16 21.89
C ASP A 10 -0.47 3.87 22.70
N SER A 11 -1.45 2.97 22.57
CA SER A 11 -1.40 1.65 23.24
C SER A 11 -0.25 0.78 22.73
N LEU A 12 0.14 0.89 21.47
CA LEU A 12 1.31 0.21 20.91
C LEU A 12 2.62 0.74 21.54
N VAL A 13 2.75 2.07 21.67
CA VAL A 13 3.90 2.70 22.33
C VAL A 13 4.03 2.22 23.78
N GLU A 14 2.93 2.21 24.55
CA GLU A 14 2.89 1.70 25.92
C GLU A 14 3.29 0.21 25.99
N ASN A 15 2.77 -0.61 25.08
CA ASN A 15 3.12 -2.03 25.03
C ASN A 15 4.60 -2.23 24.70
N ILE A 16 5.16 -1.53 23.70
CA ILE A 16 6.58 -1.63 23.36
C ILE A 16 7.44 -1.23 24.55
N GLN A 17 7.12 -0.13 25.22
CA GLN A 17 7.82 0.31 26.43
C GLN A 17 7.81 -0.77 27.51
N SER A 18 6.64 -1.35 27.79
CA SER A 18 6.47 -2.42 28.79
C SER A 18 7.27 -3.68 28.42
N TYR A 19 7.26 -4.09 27.14
CA TYR A 19 8.01 -5.27 26.68
C TYR A 19 9.53 -5.05 26.72
N LEU A 20 10.01 -3.84 26.44
CA LEU A 20 11.43 -3.50 26.53
C LEU A 20 11.91 -3.36 27.98
N ASP A 21 10.99 -3.18 28.93
CA ASP A 21 11.28 -2.89 30.34
C ASP A 21 12.24 -1.69 30.48
N ARG A 22 11.94 -0.61 29.75
CA ARG A 22 12.74 0.62 29.69
C ARG A 22 11.87 1.82 30.05
N THR A 23 12.47 2.70 30.87
CA THR A 23 11.82 3.94 31.31
C THR A 23 12.66 5.19 31.02
N ASP A 24 13.82 5.01 30.37
CA ASP A 24 14.70 6.10 29.99
C ASP A 24 14.12 6.90 28.80
N ASP A 25 14.14 8.23 28.92
CA ASP A 25 13.56 9.14 27.92
C ASP A 25 14.17 8.95 26.53
N ASP A 26 15.46 8.62 26.46
CA ASP A 26 16.17 8.39 25.19
C ASP A 26 15.58 7.18 24.42
N THR A 27 15.28 6.09 25.10
CA THR A 27 14.64 4.91 24.49
C THR A 27 13.21 5.23 24.10
N LEU A 28 12.45 5.91 24.98
CA LEU A 28 11.06 6.27 24.70
C LEU A 28 10.95 7.17 23.47
N ALA A 29 11.83 8.13 23.31
CA ALA A 29 11.87 9.01 22.13
C ALA A 29 12.16 8.27 20.82
N LYS A 30 12.67 7.01 20.86
CA LYS A 30 12.96 6.20 19.67
C LYS A 30 11.85 5.23 19.29
N ILE A 31 10.88 4.97 20.16
CA ILE A 31 9.78 4.05 19.89
C ILE A 31 9.02 4.40 18.58
N PRO A 32 8.70 5.67 18.27
CA PRO A 32 8.07 6.04 17.01
C PRO A 32 8.89 5.61 15.78
N LEU A 33 10.21 5.70 15.86
CA LEU A 33 11.10 5.23 14.79
C LEU A 33 11.02 3.71 14.63
N PHE A 34 10.99 2.94 15.71
CA PHE A 34 10.90 1.48 15.66
C PHE A 34 9.57 1.04 15.03
N ILE A 35 8.47 1.72 15.36
CA ILE A 35 7.15 1.48 14.76
C ILE A 35 7.19 1.75 13.27
N MET A 36 7.70 2.91 12.85
CA MET A 36 7.81 3.29 11.44
C MET A 36 8.63 2.28 10.62
N LEU A 37 9.77 1.83 11.15
CA LEU A 37 10.62 0.82 10.49
C LEU A 37 9.92 -0.53 10.38
N ALA A 38 9.20 -0.95 11.42
CA ALA A 38 8.42 -2.18 11.42
C ALA A 38 7.29 -2.11 10.37
N GLU A 39 6.53 -1.02 10.30
CA GLU A 39 5.50 -0.82 9.29
C GLU A 39 6.06 -0.97 7.87
N GLN A 40 7.20 -0.35 7.57
CA GLN A 40 7.84 -0.43 6.26
C GLN A 40 8.27 -1.85 5.90
N ILE A 41 8.85 -2.58 6.86
CA ILE A 41 9.29 -3.97 6.65
C ILE A 41 8.08 -4.87 6.40
N ILE A 42 7.05 -4.79 7.26
CA ILE A 42 5.84 -5.59 7.12
C ILE A 42 5.16 -5.28 5.78
N ALA A 43 4.99 -4.00 5.44
CA ALA A 43 4.39 -3.58 4.18
C ALA A 43 5.16 -4.07 2.95
N SER A 44 6.48 -4.26 3.04
CA SER A 44 7.29 -4.82 1.95
C SER A 44 7.13 -6.33 1.79
N GLN A 45 6.79 -7.04 2.87
CA GLN A 45 6.71 -8.50 2.91
C GLN A 45 5.33 -9.05 2.52
N ILE A 46 4.29 -8.27 2.68
CA ILE A 46 2.90 -8.70 2.50
C ILE A 46 2.21 -7.80 1.48
N LYS A 47 1.52 -8.43 0.50
CA LYS A 47 0.69 -7.73 -0.49
C LYS A 47 -0.76 -7.77 0.01
N PHE A 48 -1.22 -6.71 0.66
CA PHE A 48 -2.56 -6.70 1.22
C PHE A 48 -3.64 -6.37 0.20
N LEU A 49 -4.67 -7.19 0.12
CA LEU A 49 -5.96 -6.79 -0.45
C LEU A 49 -6.61 -5.65 0.35
N GLY A 50 -6.30 -5.52 1.64
CA GLY A 50 -6.78 -4.42 2.49
C GLY A 50 -6.29 -3.03 2.08
N ASN A 51 -5.24 -2.96 1.26
CA ASN A 51 -4.72 -1.71 0.69
C ASN A 51 -5.13 -1.51 -0.78
N LEU A 52 -6.08 -2.30 -1.27
CA LEU A 52 -6.61 -2.15 -2.61
C LEU A 52 -7.66 -1.04 -2.60
N MET A 53 -7.37 0.05 -3.30
CA MET A 53 -8.20 1.24 -3.38
C MET A 53 -8.66 1.49 -4.80
N VAL A 54 -9.85 2.05 -4.92
CA VAL A 54 -10.39 2.55 -6.19
C VAL A 54 -10.44 4.07 -6.10
N GLN A 55 -9.86 4.75 -7.08
CA GLN A 55 -9.98 6.20 -7.22
C GLN A 55 -10.52 6.52 -8.60
N THR A 56 -11.45 7.46 -8.64
CA THR A 56 -11.97 8.07 -9.85
C THR A 56 -11.46 9.50 -9.98
N SER A 57 -11.15 9.91 -11.21
CA SER A 57 -10.75 11.29 -11.53
C SER A 57 -11.08 11.57 -13.00
N THR A 58 -10.87 12.81 -13.43
CA THR A 58 -11.15 13.24 -14.81
C THR A 58 -9.86 13.69 -15.48
N MET A 59 -9.61 13.23 -16.69
CA MET A 59 -8.44 13.61 -17.50
C MET A 59 -8.64 15.02 -18.07
N THR A 60 -7.55 15.78 -18.14
CA THR A 60 -7.56 17.11 -18.78
C THR A 60 -7.37 16.95 -20.30
N ILE A 61 -8.17 17.67 -21.08
CA ILE A 61 -8.10 17.68 -22.55
C ILE A 61 -6.70 18.04 -23.03
N GLY A 62 -6.16 17.23 -23.92
CA GLY A 62 -4.83 17.44 -24.53
C GLY A 62 -3.65 17.17 -23.61
N GLN A 63 -3.87 16.78 -22.33
CA GLN A 63 -2.81 16.50 -21.37
C GLN A 63 -2.62 14.97 -21.23
N PRO A 64 -1.54 14.41 -21.80
CA PRO A 64 -1.28 12.98 -21.70
C PRO A 64 -0.67 12.55 -20.36
N ILE A 65 -0.25 13.50 -19.52
CA ILE A 65 0.35 13.24 -18.21
C ILE A 65 -0.73 13.43 -17.16
N ILE A 66 -0.98 12.37 -16.38
CA ILE A 66 -1.98 12.35 -15.31
C ILE A 66 -1.35 11.98 -13.96
N ASP A 67 -1.85 12.57 -12.89
CA ASP A 67 -1.34 12.38 -11.55
C ASP A 67 -1.67 10.98 -11.01
N LYS A 68 -0.69 10.36 -10.33
CA LYS A 68 -0.92 9.20 -9.48
C LYS A 68 -1.49 9.62 -8.14
N PRO A 69 -2.31 8.77 -7.48
CA PRO A 69 -2.74 9.02 -6.11
C PRO A 69 -1.56 9.26 -5.16
N ALA A 70 -1.74 10.12 -4.15
CA ALA A 70 -0.65 10.54 -3.26
C ALA A 70 0.11 9.39 -2.58
N ARG A 71 -0.60 8.30 -2.23
CA ARG A 71 -0.01 7.10 -1.61
C ARG A 71 0.00 5.89 -2.56
N TRP A 72 0.00 6.15 -3.86
CA TRP A 72 0.08 5.07 -4.85
C TRP A 72 1.34 4.20 -4.65
N HIS A 73 1.15 2.90 -4.76
CA HIS A 73 2.24 1.92 -4.75
C HIS A 73 2.31 1.13 -6.06
N LYS A 74 1.20 0.56 -6.50
CA LYS A 74 1.15 -0.27 -7.72
C LYS A 74 -0.25 -0.25 -8.31
N THR A 75 -0.36 0.02 -9.60
CA THR A 75 -1.62 -0.09 -10.36
C THR A 75 -1.98 -1.56 -10.59
N VAL A 76 -3.24 -1.90 -10.40
CA VAL A 76 -3.82 -3.21 -10.74
C VAL A 76 -4.53 -3.11 -12.09
N SER A 77 -5.41 -2.12 -12.26
CA SER A 77 -6.10 -1.85 -13.51
C SER A 77 -6.48 -0.38 -13.64
N MET A 78 -6.63 0.08 -14.86
CA MET A 78 -7.11 1.42 -15.18
C MET A 78 -8.21 1.29 -16.23
N ASN A 79 -9.31 2.00 -16.05
CA ASN A 79 -10.41 2.07 -17.01
C ASN A 79 -10.75 3.52 -17.30
N VAL A 80 -11.12 3.81 -18.53
CA VAL A 80 -11.62 5.12 -18.96
C VAL A 80 -13.09 4.98 -19.35
N THR A 81 -13.90 5.99 -19.08
CA THR A 81 -15.32 6.01 -19.48
C THR A 81 -15.45 6.73 -20.82
N VAL A 82 -15.89 6.02 -21.85
CA VAL A 82 -16.14 6.55 -23.20
C VAL A 82 -17.59 6.26 -23.54
N ASP A 83 -18.34 7.29 -23.87
CA ASP A 83 -19.78 7.19 -24.22
C ASP A 83 -20.62 6.44 -23.18
N GLY A 84 -20.24 6.57 -21.88
CA GLY A 84 -20.92 5.92 -20.77
C GLY A 84 -20.45 4.48 -20.47
N GLU A 85 -19.57 3.91 -21.31
CA GLU A 85 -19.02 2.56 -21.13
C GLU A 85 -17.58 2.60 -20.58
N LYS A 86 -17.25 1.70 -19.63
CA LYS A 86 -15.91 1.53 -19.11
C LYS A 86 -15.06 0.70 -20.07
N GLN A 87 -13.98 1.29 -20.57
CA GLN A 87 -13.01 0.65 -21.44
C GLN A 87 -11.68 0.49 -20.70
N PRO A 88 -11.03 -0.69 -20.76
CA PRO A 88 -9.75 -0.90 -20.11
C PRO A 88 -8.63 -0.13 -20.81
N VAL A 89 -7.80 0.57 -20.03
CA VAL A 89 -6.56 1.19 -20.49
C VAL A 89 -5.42 0.26 -20.12
N LEU A 90 -4.66 -0.20 -21.14
CA LEU A 90 -3.68 -1.26 -20.95
C LEU A 90 -2.29 -0.72 -20.61
N LEU A 91 -1.63 -1.32 -19.62
CA LEU A 91 -0.26 -0.97 -19.26
C LEU A 91 0.72 -1.29 -20.39
N ARG A 92 1.56 -0.33 -20.76
CA ARG A 92 2.65 -0.48 -21.74
C ARG A 92 3.92 0.24 -21.24
N LYS A 93 5.05 -0.13 -21.85
CA LYS A 93 6.32 0.58 -21.60
C LYS A 93 6.29 1.99 -22.18
N TYR A 94 7.06 2.89 -21.59
CA TYR A 94 7.15 4.28 -22.03
C TYR A 94 7.51 4.42 -23.52
N GLU A 95 8.46 3.63 -23.99
CA GLU A 95 8.92 3.66 -25.39
C GLU A 95 7.79 3.28 -26.36
N TYR A 96 7.01 2.27 -26.00
CA TYR A 96 5.84 1.86 -26.79
C TYR A 96 4.81 3.00 -26.91
N LEU A 97 4.56 3.72 -25.82
CA LEU A 97 3.60 4.84 -25.82
C LEU A 97 4.07 5.97 -26.73
N ARG A 98 5.37 6.23 -26.75
CA ARG A 98 5.97 7.25 -27.63
C ARG A 98 5.97 6.85 -29.12
N GLU A 99 6.14 5.55 -29.38
CA GLU A 99 6.04 5.01 -30.74
C GLU A 99 4.59 4.97 -31.23
N TYR A 100 3.64 4.62 -30.34
CA TYR A 100 2.21 4.58 -30.65
C TYR A 100 1.63 5.96 -30.98
N THR A 101 2.08 6.99 -30.27
CA THR A 101 1.67 8.38 -30.47
C THR A 101 2.90 9.28 -30.65
N PRO A 102 3.61 9.20 -31.81
CA PRO A 102 4.79 9.99 -32.06
C PRO A 102 4.48 11.49 -32.20
N ASP A 103 3.28 11.81 -32.68
CA ASP A 103 2.78 13.18 -32.77
C ASP A 103 1.97 13.53 -31.51
N ALA A 104 2.48 14.52 -30.74
CA ALA A 104 1.83 15.01 -29.53
C ALA A 104 0.45 15.66 -29.77
N THR A 105 0.14 16.02 -31.03
CA THR A 105 -1.16 16.61 -31.40
C THR A 105 -2.24 15.54 -31.63
N THR A 106 -1.87 14.26 -31.73
CA THR A 106 -2.83 13.16 -31.86
C THR A 106 -3.62 12.99 -30.58
N THR A 107 -4.92 13.21 -30.66
CA THR A 107 -5.83 13.09 -29.52
C THR A 107 -6.90 12.01 -29.77
N GLY A 108 -7.38 11.40 -28.67
CA GLY A 108 -8.41 10.36 -28.75
C GLY A 108 -8.77 9.85 -27.35
N ALA A 109 -9.56 8.77 -27.29
CA ALA A 109 -9.78 8.05 -26.05
C ALA A 109 -8.49 7.27 -25.70
N PRO A 110 -7.93 7.44 -24.47
CA PRO A 110 -6.73 6.72 -24.06
C PRO A 110 -6.93 5.21 -24.05
N ALA A 111 -6.11 4.49 -24.82
CA ALA A 111 -6.11 3.02 -24.89
C ALA A 111 -4.97 2.39 -24.07
N TYR A 112 -3.90 3.14 -23.87
CA TYR A 112 -2.71 2.67 -23.18
C TYR A 112 -2.25 3.67 -22.13
N TYR A 113 -1.61 3.16 -21.06
CA TYR A 113 -0.91 3.97 -20.07
C TYR A 113 0.42 3.33 -19.71
N GLY A 114 1.32 4.12 -19.14
CA GLY A 114 2.60 3.66 -18.61
C GLY A 114 3.16 4.61 -17.59
N ASP A 115 4.21 4.19 -16.90
CA ASP A 115 4.92 5.06 -15.97
C ASP A 115 5.61 6.19 -16.73
N TYR A 116 5.31 7.44 -16.35
CA TYR A 116 6.02 8.61 -16.81
C TYR A 116 7.15 8.97 -15.84
N ASP A 117 6.80 9.11 -14.58
CA ASP A 117 7.71 9.30 -13.45
C ASP A 117 7.11 8.72 -12.16
N TYR A 118 7.73 9.00 -11.02
CA TYR A 118 7.28 8.47 -9.73
C TYR A 118 5.84 8.88 -9.36
N THR A 119 5.41 10.06 -9.79
CA THR A 119 4.12 10.68 -9.41
C THR A 119 3.10 10.75 -10.55
N HIS A 120 3.51 10.41 -11.80
CA HIS A 120 2.64 10.55 -12.95
C HIS A 120 2.61 9.29 -13.82
N TRP A 121 1.50 9.12 -14.52
CA TRP A 121 1.36 8.22 -15.67
C TRP A 121 1.36 9.02 -16.97
N LEU A 122 1.82 8.39 -18.02
CA LEU A 122 1.61 8.81 -19.40
C LEU A 122 0.48 7.99 -20.00
N VAL A 123 -0.51 8.63 -20.60
CA VAL A 123 -1.58 7.97 -21.37
C VAL A 123 -1.41 8.22 -22.87
N ALA A 124 -1.86 7.29 -23.69
CA ALA A 124 -1.79 7.39 -25.15
C ALA A 124 -3.04 6.79 -25.81
N PRO A 125 -3.62 7.51 -26.80
CA PRO A 125 -3.34 8.89 -27.22
C PRO A 125 -3.67 9.93 -26.12
N SER A 126 -3.29 11.19 -26.35
CA SER A 126 -3.68 12.31 -25.49
C SER A 126 -5.21 12.44 -25.44
N PRO A 127 -5.84 12.73 -24.29
CA PRO A 127 -7.30 12.83 -24.19
C PRO A 127 -7.90 13.87 -25.14
N ALA A 128 -8.83 13.47 -26.00
CA ALA A 128 -9.54 14.38 -26.91
C ALA A 128 -10.62 15.21 -26.19
N VAL A 129 -11.16 14.67 -25.10
CA VAL A 129 -12.15 15.30 -24.22
C VAL A 129 -11.80 15.00 -22.77
N ALA A 130 -12.51 15.62 -21.83
CA ALA A 130 -12.36 15.33 -20.39
C ALA A 130 -12.99 13.95 -20.10
N TYR A 131 -12.21 12.90 -20.23
CA TYR A 131 -12.66 11.54 -19.92
C TYR A 131 -12.56 11.29 -18.41
N ASP A 132 -13.62 10.73 -17.83
CA ASP A 132 -13.56 10.16 -16.50
C ASP A 132 -12.78 8.84 -16.53
N PHE A 133 -11.92 8.62 -15.56
CA PHE A 133 -11.18 7.37 -15.42
C PHE A 133 -11.24 6.84 -13.99
N GLU A 134 -11.09 5.54 -13.88
CA GLU A 134 -11.03 4.81 -12.64
C GLU A 134 -9.73 4.02 -12.58
N VAL A 135 -9.02 4.12 -11.48
CA VAL A 135 -7.82 3.32 -11.23
C VAL A 135 -8.03 2.46 -9.99
N LEU A 136 -7.81 1.16 -10.15
CA LEU A 136 -7.67 0.20 -9.06
C LEU A 136 -6.18 0.04 -8.76
N TYR A 137 -5.75 0.31 -7.53
CA TYR A 137 -4.34 0.32 -7.16
C TYR A 137 -4.13 -0.12 -5.72
N TYR A 138 -2.92 -0.59 -5.42
CA TYR A 138 -2.46 -0.76 -4.05
C TYR A 138 -1.97 0.58 -3.51
N GLU A 139 -2.49 0.96 -2.36
CA GLU A 139 -2.10 2.15 -1.63
C GLU A 139 -1.01 1.82 -0.59
N ARG A 140 -0.08 2.73 -0.37
CA ARG A 140 0.79 2.68 0.81
C ARG A 140 -0.01 3.06 2.03
N LEU A 141 0.14 2.29 3.11
CA LEU A 141 -0.51 2.63 4.38
C LEU A 141 -0.11 4.02 4.85
N GLN A 142 -1.06 4.71 5.46
CA GLN A 142 -0.74 5.91 6.22
C GLN A 142 0.05 5.49 7.46
N PRO A 143 1.26 6.06 7.69
CA PRO A 143 2.05 5.76 8.87
C PRO A 143 1.29 6.06 10.16
N LEU A 144 1.56 5.28 11.20
CA LEU A 144 1.05 5.54 12.54
C LEU A 144 1.82 6.69 13.19
N ASP A 145 1.06 7.60 13.77
CA ASP A 145 1.59 8.69 14.60
C ASP A 145 0.51 9.18 15.59
N SER A 146 0.81 10.21 16.37
CA SER A 146 -0.13 10.79 17.34
C SER A 146 -1.43 11.32 16.71
N SER A 147 -1.42 11.67 15.43
CA SER A 147 -2.59 12.14 14.68
C SER A 147 -3.31 11.01 13.92
N ASN A 148 -2.60 9.91 13.63
CA ASN A 148 -3.12 8.72 12.97
C ASN A 148 -2.96 7.50 13.88
N GLN A 149 -3.93 7.29 14.75
CA GLN A 149 -3.90 6.29 15.82
C GLN A 149 -4.10 4.85 15.34
N THR A 150 -4.71 4.65 14.15
CA THR A 150 -5.08 3.33 13.67
C THR A 150 -4.83 3.18 12.18
N ASN A 151 -4.38 2.01 11.77
CA ASN A 151 -4.32 1.61 10.37
C ASN A 151 -4.64 0.10 10.25
N TRP A 152 -4.48 -0.47 9.06
CA TRP A 152 -4.79 -1.88 8.83
C TRP A 152 -4.02 -2.81 9.80
N PHE A 153 -2.74 -2.51 10.09
CA PHE A 153 -1.93 -3.35 10.99
C PHE A 153 -2.45 -3.35 12.42
N THR A 154 -2.86 -2.20 12.94
CA THR A 154 -3.37 -2.12 14.31
C THR A 154 -4.70 -2.86 14.48
N ILE A 155 -5.48 -2.99 13.40
CA ILE A 155 -6.80 -3.64 13.41
C ILE A 155 -6.68 -5.14 13.17
N TYR A 156 -5.90 -5.56 12.17
CA TYR A 156 -5.89 -6.95 11.69
C TYR A 156 -4.60 -7.72 11.99
N ALA A 157 -3.49 -7.04 12.25
CA ALA A 157 -2.20 -7.65 12.50
C ALA A 157 -1.42 -6.99 13.66
N PRO A 158 -2.07 -6.69 14.82
CA PRO A 158 -1.43 -5.96 15.91
C PRO A 158 -0.18 -6.64 16.45
N GLN A 159 -0.16 -7.97 16.50
CA GLN A 159 0.99 -8.74 16.96
C GLN A 159 2.19 -8.63 16.00
N ALA A 160 1.95 -8.61 14.67
CA ALA A 160 3.03 -8.41 13.70
C ALA A 160 3.71 -7.05 13.93
N LEU A 161 2.90 -6.01 14.17
CA LEU A 161 3.40 -4.67 14.42
C LEU A 161 4.16 -4.58 15.74
N LEU A 162 3.66 -5.18 16.82
CA LEU A 162 4.32 -5.21 18.12
C LEU A 162 5.67 -5.93 18.02
N TYR A 163 5.70 -7.19 17.58
CA TYR A 163 6.96 -7.94 17.49
C TYR A 163 7.91 -7.35 16.44
N GLY A 164 7.40 -6.85 15.33
CA GLY A 164 8.18 -6.13 14.34
C GLY A 164 8.89 -4.92 14.94
N SER A 165 8.17 -4.10 15.72
CA SER A 165 8.75 -2.92 16.40
C SER A 165 9.78 -3.30 17.46
N LEU A 166 9.53 -4.36 18.23
CA LEU A 166 10.50 -4.88 19.22
C LEU A 166 11.78 -5.34 18.53
N LEU A 167 11.69 -6.01 17.38
CA LEU A 167 12.87 -6.44 16.59
C LEU A 167 13.66 -5.24 16.06
N GLN A 168 12.98 -4.14 15.66
CA GLN A 168 13.66 -2.92 15.23
C GLN A 168 14.34 -2.17 16.41
N ALA A 169 13.88 -2.38 17.63
CA ALA A 169 14.51 -1.82 18.82
C ALA A 169 15.83 -2.54 19.20
N MET A 170 16.03 -3.81 18.80
CA MET A 170 17.15 -4.64 19.25
C MET A 170 18.54 -4.04 18.99
N PRO A 171 18.85 -3.47 17.81
CA PRO A 171 20.15 -2.86 17.58
C PRO A 171 20.45 -1.69 18.52
N TYR A 172 19.40 -1.00 18.99
CA TYR A 172 19.50 0.12 19.91
C TYR A 172 19.68 -0.33 21.38
N VAL A 173 18.89 -1.32 21.81
CA VAL A 173 18.82 -1.76 23.22
C VAL A 173 20.02 -2.65 23.60
N LYS A 174 20.74 -3.22 22.64
CA LYS A 174 21.92 -4.11 22.81
C LYS A 174 21.64 -5.39 23.59
N ASN A 175 21.48 -6.51 22.88
CA ASN A 175 21.41 -7.88 23.39
C ASN A 175 20.28 -8.15 24.41
N ASP A 176 19.06 -8.29 23.92
CA ASP A 176 17.98 -8.86 24.71
C ASP A 176 17.88 -10.37 24.44
N GLU A 177 17.96 -11.21 25.47
CA GLU A 177 17.87 -12.66 25.37
C GLU A 177 16.51 -13.14 24.82
N ARG A 178 15.48 -12.28 24.87
CA ARG A 178 14.12 -12.54 24.36
C ARG A 178 14.01 -12.40 22.84
N MET A 179 15.02 -11.85 22.16
CA MET A 179 15.01 -11.61 20.71
C MET A 179 14.64 -12.85 19.88
N PRO A 180 15.19 -14.06 20.14
CA PRO A 180 14.83 -15.25 19.34
C PRO A 180 13.35 -15.61 19.43
N MET A 181 12.73 -15.43 20.61
CA MET A 181 11.30 -15.66 20.81
C MET A 181 10.46 -14.63 20.04
N TRP A 182 10.82 -13.37 20.04
CA TRP A 182 10.13 -12.34 19.28
C TRP A 182 10.26 -12.56 17.76
N GLN A 183 11.44 -12.96 17.29
CA GLN A 183 11.65 -13.32 15.89
C GLN A 183 10.78 -14.50 15.48
N GLN A 184 10.74 -15.56 16.27
CA GLN A 184 9.92 -16.73 15.99
C GLN A 184 8.41 -16.38 15.90
N ASN A 185 7.91 -15.58 16.85
CA ASN A 185 6.53 -15.12 16.84
C ASN A 185 6.23 -14.24 15.63
N TYR A 186 7.14 -13.32 15.30
CA TYR A 186 7.01 -12.47 14.13
C TYR A 186 6.92 -13.30 12.84
N ASP A 187 7.84 -14.24 12.65
CA ASP A 187 7.91 -15.08 11.45
C ASP A 187 6.65 -15.93 11.28
N LEU A 188 6.13 -16.50 12.37
CA LEU A 188 4.89 -17.28 12.35
C LEU A 188 3.70 -16.42 11.92
N ILE A 189 3.57 -15.21 12.47
CA ILE A 189 2.48 -14.29 12.14
C ILE A 189 2.57 -13.85 10.67
N ILE A 190 3.77 -13.49 10.20
CA ILE A 190 3.98 -13.09 8.80
C ILE A 190 3.66 -14.23 7.84
N GLN A 191 4.04 -15.47 8.16
CA GLN A 191 3.68 -16.63 7.35
C GLN A 191 2.17 -16.84 7.28
N THR A 192 1.47 -16.69 8.40
CA THR A 192 0.01 -16.80 8.47
C THR A 192 -0.65 -15.75 7.58
N LEU A 193 -0.25 -14.48 7.70
CA LEU A 193 -0.78 -13.39 6.89
C LEU A 193 -0.52 -13.60 5.38
N LYS A 194 0.67 -14.08 5.02
CA LYS A 194 0.99 -14.44 3.62
C LYS A 194 0.09 -15.55 3.07
N SER A 195 -0.22 -16.55 3.89
CA SER A 195 -1.09 -17.65 3.47
C SER A 195 -2.53 -17.18 3.26
N GLU A 196 -3.04 -16.30 4.12
CA GLU A 196 -4.36 -15.69 3.97
C GLU A 196 -4.47 -14.85 2.68
N ASP A 197 -3.44 -14.06 2.35
CA ASP A 197 -3.41 -13.27 1.12
C ASP A 197 -3.45 -14.16 -0.13
N VAL A 198 -2.71 -15.27 -0.13
CA VAL A 198 -2.72 -16.24 -1.25
C VAL A 198 -4.11 -16.85 -1.42
N GLN A 199 -4.79 -17.23 -0.34
CA GLN A 199 -6.15 -17.77 -0.39
C GLN A 199 -7.13 -16.75 -0.98
N ARG A 200 -7.11 -15.50 -0.52
CA ARG A 200 -7.98 -14.43 -1.02
C ARG A 200 -7.75 -14.10 -2.49
N ILE A 201 -6.49 -14.18 -2.96
CA ILE A 201 -6.17 -14.01 -4.39
C ILE A 201 -6.70 -15.20 -5.20
N GLY A 202 -6.59 -16.42 -4.66
CA GLY A 202 -7.13 -17.64 -5.27
C GLY A 202 -8.64 -17.58 -5.45
N ASP A 203 -9.38 -17.15 -4.44
CA ASP A 203 -10.84 -16.99 -4.51
C ASP A 203 -11.27 -15.99 -5.60
N ARG A 204 -10.51 -14.91 -5.83
CA ARG A 204 -10.79 -13.97 -6.92
C ARG A 204 -10.53 -14.54 -8.30
N GLN A 205 -9.59 -15.47 -8.44
CA GLN A 205 -9.27 -16.12 -9.72
C GLN A 205 -10.22 -17.28 -10.02
N ALA A 206 -10.69 -18.00 -9.01
CA ALA A 206 -11.64 -19.09 -9.17
C ALA A 206 -12.99 -18.62 -9.74
N SER A 207 -13.45 -17.42 -9.38
CA SER A 207 -14.71 -16.85 -9.90
C SER A 207 -14.69 -16.49 -11.39
N VAL A 208 -13.53 -16.49 -12.04
CA VAL A 208 -13.39 -16.17 -13.48
C VAL A 208 -13.44 -17.42 -14.35
N LEU A 209 -13.32 -18.63 -13.78
CA LEU A 209 -13.30 -19.89 -14.53
C LEU A 209 -14.67 -20.58 -14.60
N ASP A 210 -15.69 -20.09 -13.88
CA ASP A 210 -17.03 -20.67 -13.83
C ASP A 210 -18.08 -19.91 -14.70
N THR A 211 -17.64 -19.04 -15.61
CA THR A 211 -18.46 -18.38 -16.64
C THR A 211 -17.87 -18.66 -18.01
#